data_d2202da3cd8b13b867f5535815f343ed
#
_entry.id   d2202da3cd8b13b867f5535815f343ed
#
_cell.length_a   1.000
_cell.length_b   1.000
_cell.length_c   1.000
_cell.angle_alpha   90.00
_cell.angle_beta   90.00
_cell.angle_gamma   90.00
#
_symmetry.space_group_name_H-M   'P 1'
#
loop_
_entity.id
_entity.type
_entity.pdbx_description
1 polymer ?
#
loop_
_entity_poly.entity_id
_entity_poly.type
_entity_poly.pdbx_seq_one_letter_code
_entity_poly.pdbx_strand_id
1 'polypeptide(L)'
;MSALTRMANGEHRKVTITGNDLVIISATPIPGNEKAVSKVIDQLMKIGAEVVYSALADVHVSGHACQEEQKLILALTKPKYFMPVHGEYRQLRAHRETAIELGIPKENIF
;
A
#
# COMPACT_ATOMS: atom_id res chain seq x y z
N MET A 1 18.69 -4.70 -0.34
CA MET A 1 18.30 -4.52 -1.76
C MET A 1 16.97 -5.21 -2.00
N SER A 2 15.95 -4.55 -2.55
CA SER A 2 14.63 -5.14 -2.78
C SER A 2 14.69 -6.25 -3.85
N ALA A 3 13.71 -7.15 -3.87
CA ALA A 3 13.64 -8.20 -4.89
C ALA A 3 13.60 -7.59 -6.32
N LEU A 4 12.80 -6.54 -6.50
CA LEU A 4 12.69 -5.86 -7.80
C LEU A 4 14.02 -5.25 -8.26
N THR A 5 14.81 -4.67 -7.36
CA THR A 5 16.16 -4.15 -7.69
C THR A 5 17.08 -5.27 -8.17
N ARG A 6 17.04 -6.44 -7.54
CA ARG A 6 17.83 -7.60 -7.99
C ARG A 6 17.35 -8.13 -9.35
N MET A 7 16.04 -8.12 -9.61
CA MET A 7 15.49 -8.49 -10.93
C MET A 7 15.96 -7.52 -12.01
N ALA A 8 15.89 -6.21 -11.73
CA ALA A 8 16.34 -5.16 -12.66
C ALA A 8 17.85 -5.20 -12.93
N ASN A 9 18.66 -5.71 -11.99
CA ASN A 9 20.10 -5.88 -12.16
C ASN A 9 20.49 -7.25 -12.76
N GLY A 10 19.54 -8.16 -13.00
CA GLY A 10 19.85 -9.52 -13.43
C GLY A 10 20.42 -10.42 -12.33
N GLU A 11 20.32 -10.01 -11.06
CA GLU A 11 20.90 -10.70 -9.89
C GLU A 11 19.89 -11.59 -9.15
N HIS A 12 18.66 -11.68 -9.64
CA HIS A 12 17.63 -12.47 -8.95
C HIS A 12 17.69 -13.94 -9.39
N ARG A 13 17.84 -14.85 -8.41
CA ARG A 13 18.13 -16.29 -8.65
C ARG A 13 17.03 -17.06 -9.41
N LYS A 14 15.77 -16.60 -9.32
CA LYS A 14 14.59 -17.32 -9.82
C LYS A 14 13.86 -16.62 -10.96
N VAL A 15 14.11 -15.33 -11.17
CA VAL A 15 13.38 -14.50 -12.13
C VAL A 15 14.39 -13.70 -12.93
N THR A 16 14.32 -13.82 -14.24
CA THR A 16 15.10 -13.03 -15.21
C THR A 16 14.11 -12.19 -16.02
N ILE A 17 14.28 -10.89 -16.04
CA ILE A 17 13.46 -9.96 -16.82
C ILE A 17 14.14 -9.74 -18.17
N THR A 18 13.33 -9.78 -19.23
CA THR A 18 13.75 -9.62 -20.63
C THR A 18 12.96 -8.51 -21.32
N GLY A 19 13.35 -8.14 -22.53
CA GLY A 19 12.63 -7.16 -23.34
C GLY A 19 11.22 -7.57 -23.78
N ASN A 20 10.82 -8.83 -23.54
CA ASN A 20 9.47 -9.32 -23.86
C ASN A 20 8.53 -9.28 -22.64
N ASP A 21 9.01 -8.75 -21.50
CA ASP A 21 8.22 -8.74 -20.26
C ASP A 21 7.55 -7.39 -20.04
N LEU A 22 6.34 -7.44 -19.44
CA LEU A 22 5.62 -6.31 -18.90
C LEU A 22 5.77 -6.30 -17.38
N VAL A 23 6.29 -5.21 -16.82
CA VAL A 23 6.43 -5.01 -15.39
C VAL A 23 5.43 -3.96 -14.91
N ILE A 24 4.48 -4.36 -14.05
CA ILE A 24 3.49 -3.45 -13.46
C ILE A 24 3.89 -3.15 -12.03
N ILE A 25 4.15 -1.87 -11.72
CA ILE A 25 4.46 -1.38 -10.37
C ILE A 25 3.21 -0.72 -9.80
N SER A 26 2.42 -1.48 -9.05
CA SER A 26 1.19 -0.99 -8.40
C SER A 26 1.44 -0.37 -7.02
N ALA A 27 2.68 -0.36 -6.53
CA ALA A 27 3.04 0.23 -5.26
C ALA A 27 3.23 1.75 -5.36
N THR A 28 2.81 2.48 -4.33
CA THR A 28 3.16 3.89 -4.16
C THR A 28 4.52 3.99 -3.49
N PRO A 29 5.47 4.79 -4.02
CA PRO A 29 6.75 5.02 -3.38
C PRO A 29 6.56 5.59 -1.96
N ILE A 30 7.33 5.09 -1.01
CA ILE A 30 7.42 5.70 0.31
C ILE A 30 8.14 7.05 0.14
N PRO A 31 7.65 8.14 0.77
CA PRO A 31 8.34 9.44 0.72
C PRO A 31 9.83 9.32 1.05
N GLY A 32 10.67 9.86 0.19
CA GLY A 32 12.13 9.76 0.28
C GLY A 32 12.77 8.63 -0.54
N ASN A 33 11.99 7.68 -1.06
CA ASN A 33 12.47 6.57 -1.89
C ASN A 33 12.26 6.77 -3.40
N GLU A 34 11.73 7.93 -3.82
CA GLU A 34 11.34 8.20 -5.21
C GLU A 34 12.52 8.02 -6.18
N LYS A 35 13.71 8.51 -5.80
CA LYS A 35 14.94 8.38 -6.61
C LYS A 35 15.35 6.91 -6.79
N ALA A 36 15.20 6.10 -5.75
CA ALA A 36 15.54 4.68 -5.82
C ALA A 36 14.56 3.92 -6.72
N VAL A 37 13.28 4.23 -6.64
CA VAL A 37 12.23 3.64 -7.50
C VAL A 37 12.44 4.06 -8.94
N SER A 38 12.67 5.34 -9.23
CA SER A 38 12.97 5.86 -10.56
C SER A 38 14.16 5.14 -11.19
N LYS A 39 15.24 4.94 -10.43
CA LYS A 39 16.42 4.20 -10.89
C LYS A 39 16.11 2.76 -11.29
N VAL A 40 15.24 2.09 -10.54
CA VAL A 40 14.82 0.71 -10.87
C VAL A 40 13.97 0.68 -12.14
N ILE A 41 13.05 1.64 -12.31
CA ILE A 41 12.26 1.79 -13.54
C ILE A 41 13.18 1.99 -14.75
N ASP A 42 14.15 2.90 -14.64
CA ASP A 42 15.13 3.16 -15.70
C ASP A 42 15.92 1.89 -16.09
N GLN A 43 16.32 1.09 -15.10
CA GLN A 43 17.03 -0.16 -15.34
C GLN A 43 16.16 -1.20 -16.04
N LEU A 44 14.90 -1.34 -15.66
CA LEU A 44 13.96 -2.24 -16.33
C LEU A 44 13.71 -1.82 -17.78
N MET A 45 13.54 -0.53 -18.04
CA MET A 45 13.40 0.01 -19.39
C MET A 45 14.67 -0.18 -20.24
N LYS A 46 15.88 -0.10 -19.65
CA LYS A 46 17.13 -0.39 -20.33
C LYS A 46 17.28 -1.84 -20.78
N ILE A 47 16.70 -2.79 -20.05
CA ILE A 47 16.61 -4.20 -20.46
C ILE A 47 15.66 -4.36 -21.67
N GLY A 48 14.80 -3.38 -21.93
CA GLY A 48 13.78 -3.39 -22.98
C GLY A 48 12.40 -3.83 -22.50
N ALA A 49 12.23 -4.07 -21.19
CA ALA A 49 10.92 -4.40 -20.61
C ALA A 49 9.96 -3.20 -20.70
N GLU A 50 8.70 -3.48 -20.97
CA GLU A 50 7.64 -2.48 -20.81
C GLU A 50 7.33 -2.28 -19.33
N VAL A 51 7.29 -1.01 -18.85
CA VAL A 51 7.07 -0.71 -17.44
C VAL A 51 5.86 0.21 -17.26
N VAL A 52 4.84 -0.27 -16.53
CA VAL A 52 3.65 0.48 -16.17
C VAL A 52 3.72 0.80 -14.68
N TYR A 53 3.56 2.08 -14.31
CA TYR A 53 3.61 2.54 -12.92
C TYR A 53 2.61 3.68 -12.69
N SER A 54 2.38 4.07 -11.43
CA SER A 54 1.29 4.96 -11.01
C SER A 54 1.27 6.35 -11.69
N ALA A 55 2.40 6.84 -12.20
CA ALA A 55 2.45 8.09 -12.96
C ALA A 55 1.92 7.95 -14.39
N LEU A 56 1.83 6.73 -14.93
CA LEU A 56 1.38 6.43 -16.30
C LEU A 56 -0.04 5.86 -16.34
N ALA A 57 -0.49 5.20 -15.27
CA ALA A 57 -1.82 4.57 -15.21
C ALA A 57 -2.27 4.39 -13.75
N ASP A 58 -3.59 4.32 -13.53
CA ASP A 58 -4.20 4.01 -12.24
C ASP A 58 -4.03 2.52 -11.92
N VAL A 59 -2.82 2.14 -11.53
CA VAL A 59 -2.48 0.74 -11.19
C VAL A 59 -2.44 0.48 -9.68
N HIS A 60 -2.59 1.53 -8.86
CA HIS A 60 -2.55 1.42 -7.41
C HIS A 60 -3.94 1.56 -6.80
N VAL A 61 -4.31 0.59 -5.96
CA VAL A 61 -5.47 0.66 -5.09
C VAL A 61 -5.00 0.51 -3.65
N SER A 62 -5.40 1.43 -2.77
CA SER A 62 -5.09 1.33 -1.34
C SER A 62 -5.70 0.07 -0.74
N GLY A 63 -4.90 -0.67 0.02
CA GLY A 63 -5.39 -1.80 0.83
C GLY A 63 -6.03 -1.38 2.16
N HIS A 64 -5.95 -0.07 2.50
CA HIS A 64 -6.56 0.46 3.71
C HIS A 64 -8.02 0.81 3.46
N ALA A 65 -8.88 0.40 4.40
CA ALA A 65 -10.31 0.70 4.37
C ALA A 65 -10.57 2.21 4.47
N CYS A 66 -11.50 2.73 3.67
CA CYS A 66 -12.03 4.06 3.86
C CYS A 66 -13.00 4.11 5.06
N GLN A 67 -13.40 5.30 5.48
CA GLN A 67 -14.25 5.49 6.68
C GLN A 67 -15.57 4.71 6.60
N GLU A 68 -16.22 4.69 5.44
CA GLU A 68 -17.49 3.98 5.28
C GLU A 68 -17.33 2.46 5.34
N GLU A 69 -16.22 1.93 4.85
CA GLU A 69 -15.89 0.50 4.98
C GLU A 69 -15.61 0.13 6.42
N GLN A 70 -14.91 1.01 7.17
CA GLN A 70 -14.68 0.85 8.61
C GLN A 70 -16.02 0.84 9.37
N LYS A 71 -16.94 1.78 9.06
CA LYS A 71 -18.28 1.83 9.63
C LYS A 71 -19.06 0.54 9.34
N LEU A 72 -19.00 0.04 8.11
CA LEU A 72 -19.67 -1.19 7.73
C LEU A 72 -19.20 -2.37 8.57
N ILE A 73 -17.90 -2.56 8.70
CA ILE A 73 -17.34 -3.67 9.50
C ILE A 73 -17.72 -3.55 10.98
N LEU A 74 -17.62 -2.35 11.57
CA LEU A 74 -18.01 -2.11 12.96
C LEU A 74 -19.51 -2.37 13.19
N ALA A 75 -20.37 -1.95 12.25
CA ALA A 75 -21.82 -2.17 12.33
C ALA A 75 -22.20 -3.65 12.23
N LEU A 76 -21.48 -4.42 11.40
CA LEU A 76 -21.72 -5.85 11.23
C LEU A 76 -21.22 -6.69 12.41
N THR A 77 -20.01 -6.36 12.92
CA THR A 77 -19.35 -7.13 13.98
C THR A 77 -19.83 -6.76 15.38
N LYS A 78 -20.29 -5.52 15.59
CA LYS A 78 -20.74 -4.95 16.88
C LYS A 78 -19.80 -5.33 18.03
N PRO A 79 -18.50 -4.99 17.94
CA PRO A 79 -17.53 -5.43 18.93
C PRO A 79 -17.80 -4.77 20.29
N LYS A 80 -17.62 -5.54 21.38
CA LYS A 80 -17.71 -5.02 22.74
C LYS A 80 -16.54 -4.10 23.07
N TYR A 81 -15.35 -4.42 22.58
CA TYR A 81 -14.11 -3.68 22.75
C TYR A 81 -13.51 -3.36 21.39
N PHE A 82 -12.88 -2.20 21.28
CA PHE A 82 -12.28 -1.74 20.04
C PHE A 82 -10.92 -1.10 20.29
N MET A 83 -9.94 -1.41 19.46
CA MET A 83 -8.63 -0.80 19.48
C MET A 83 -8.20 -0.46 18.05
N PRO A 84 -8.16 0.85 17.68
CA PRO A 84 -7.61 1.26 16.41
C PRO A 84 -6.10 1.03 16.39
N VAL A 85 -5.60 0.44 15.32
CA VAL A 85 -4.17 0.16 15.14
C VAL A 85 -3.71 0.63 13.77
N HIS A 86 -2.40 0.77 13.60
CA HIS A 86 -1.76 1.09 12.34
C HIS A 86 -2.08 2.49 11.82
N GLY A 87 -1.28 3.45 12.20
CA GLY A 87 -1.39 4.84 11.77
C GLY A 87 -0.76 5.82 12.73
N GLU A 88 -0.75 7.09 12.34
CA GLU A 88 -0.39 8.19 13.22
C GLU A 88 -1.55 8.51 14.18
N TYR A 89 -1.27 9.20 15.29
CA TYR A 89 -2.25 9.56 16.31
C TYR A 89 -3.55 10.18 15.74
N ARG A 90 -3.44 11.08 14.75
CA ARG A 90 -4.61 11.71 14.10
C ARG A 90 -5.53 10.68 13.43
N GLN A 91 -4.95 9.64 12.81
CA GLN A 91 -5.69 8.58 12.13
C GLN A 91 -6.35 7.64 13.15
N LEU A 92 -5.62 7.26 14.20
CA LEU A 92 -6.16 6.44 15.29
C LEU A 92 -7.30 7.17 16.00
N ARG A 93 -7.16 8.50 16.23
CA ARG A 93 -8.22 9.32 16.79
C ARG A 93 -9.45 9.39 15.89
N ALA A 94 -9.29 9.59 14.58
CA ALA A 94 -10.42 9.62 13.65
C ALA A 94 -11.16 8.26 13.62
N HIS A 95 -10.42 7.15 13.65
CA HIS A 95 -11.01 5.81 13.71
C HIS A 95 -11.74 5.55 15.04
N ARG A 96 -11.21 6.07 16.17
CA ARG A 96 -11.88 6.07 17.47
C ARG A 96 -13.22 6.84 17.42
N GLU A 97 -13.24 8.04 16.85
CA GLU A 97 -14.46 8.84 16.74
C GLU A 97 -15.51 8.11 15.87
N THR A 98 -15.10 7.48 14.77
CA THR A 98 -15.97 6.62 13.95
C THR A 98 -16.61 5.48 14.77
N ALA A 99 -15.84 4.84 15.65
CA ALA A 99 -16.34 3.79 16.53
C ALA A 99 -17.36 4.31 17.56
N ILE A 100 -17.13 5.51 18.11
CA ILE A 100 -18.06 6.18 19.02
C ILE A 100 -19.38 6.54 18.32
N GLU A 101 -19.32 7.07 17.09
CA GLU A 101 -20.51 7.37 16.28
C GLU A 101 -21.40 6.15 16.08
N LEU A 102 -20.79 4.95 16.00
CA LEU A 102 -21.50 3.69 15.85
C LEU A 102 -21.95 3.06 17.19
N GLY A 103 -21.79 3.77 18.30
CA GLY A 103 -22.31 3.38 19.61
C GLY A 103 -21.38 2.54 20.46
N ILE A 104 -20.08 2.42 20.11
CA ILE A 104 -19.11 1.76 21.00
C ILE A 104 -18.79 2.72 22.15
N PRO A 105 -18.99 2.32 23.42
CA PRO A 105 -18.69 3.16 24.58
C PRO A 105 -17.22 3.60 24.61
N LYS A 106 -16.97 4.87 24.96
CA LYS A 106 -15.60 5.43 24.98
C LYS A 106 -14.63 4.65 25.87
N GLU A 107 -15.15 4.13 26.98
CA GLU A 107 -14.41 3.31 27.95
C GLU A 107 -14.01 1.93 27.41
N ASN A 108 -14.60 1.51 26.30
CA ASN A 108 -14.30 0.26 25.62
C ASN A 108 -13.37 0.45 24.41
N ILE A 109 -12.84 1.65 24.20
CA ILE A 109 -11.92 1.95 23.09
C ILE A 109 -10.54 2.30 23.67
N PHE A 110 -9.52 1.54 23.28
CA PHE A 110 -8.16 1.60 23.80
C PHE A 110 -7.17 2.18 22.80
#